data_c38ee41e51318c53d82a8993ad77fc7d
#
_entry.id   c38ee41e51318c53d82a8993ad77fc7d
#
_cell.length_a   1.000
_cell.length_b   1.000
_cell.length_c   1.000
_cell.angle_alpha   90.00
_cell.angle_beta   90.00
_cell.angle_gamma   90.00
#
_symmetry.space_group_name_H-M   'P 1'
#
loop_
_entity.id
_entity.type
_entity.pdbx_description
1 polymer ?
#
loop_
_entity_poly.entity_id
_entity_poly.type
_entity_poly.pdbx_seq_one_letter_code
_entity_poly.pdbx_strand_id
1 'polypeptide(L)'
;MLESANECAYAVAEHVGGTVENFVQMMNDKAAELGCVNTHFNNPHGLSEGEDATLHYTCCYDMALIAKAAYQNETFRAITATKTYQIPPTNKHDEITYLQNHNEMIHAFKTRGQYLYEYCVGGKTGYTTAANSTLVTFAEKDDMTLICVIMNAQSPAQWTDSIALYNYYFENFSLYNVAQNETRLENGEMDTGMLNTNSSFVKIDPAGNIVLPKSAEFSEAAPAVSYDNTSDDVLANIRYTFAGHDVGGADIVSTGVKADTFSFD
;
A
#
# COMPACT_ATOMS: atom_id res chain seq x y z
N MET A 1 -9.12 11.28 11.42
CA MET A 1 -8.06 11.33 10.37
C MET A 1 -7.61 12.76 10.12
N LEU A 2 -8.49 13.70 9.73
CA LEU A 2 -8.11 15.07 9.35
C LEU A 2 -7.36 15.81 10.47
N GLU A 3 -7.99 15.94 11.64
CA GLU A 3 -7.44 16.62 12.81
C GLU A 3 -6.48 15.76 13.65
N SER A 4 -6.31 14.50 13.26
CA SER A 4 -5.45 13.56 14.01
C SER A 4 -5.79 13.42 15.50
N ALA A 5 -7.11 13.42 15.83
CA ALA A 5 -7.62 13.37 17.19
C ALA A 5 -7.33 11.99 17.82
N ASN A 6 -6.53 11.96 18.89
CA ASN A 6 -6.11 10.73 19.57
C ASN A 6 -7.29 10.06 20.29
N GLU A 7 -8.17 10.84 20.88
CA GLU A 7 -9.41 10.37 21.52
C GLU A 7 -10.33 9.62 20.56
N CYS A 8 -10.34 10.00 19.27
CA CYS A 8 -11.08 9.25 18.26
C CYS A 8 -10.43 7.89 17.97
N ALA A 9 -9.10 7.79 18.04
CA ALA A 9 -8.40 6.51 17.89
C ALA A 9 -8.71 5.58 19.07
N TYR A 10 -8.78 6.11 20.29
CA TYR A 10 -9.22 5.35 21.46
C TYR A 10 -10.68 4.87 21.32
N ALA A 11 -11.59 5.74 20.92
CA ALA A 11 -13.00 5.38 20.74
C ALA A 11 -13.19 4.27 19.68
N VAL A 12 -12.42 4.32 18.58
CA VAL A 12 -12.42 3.26 17.56
C VAL A 12 -11.84 1.96 18.13
N ALA A 13 -10.74 2.06 18.90
CA ALA A 13 -10.12 0.91 19.53
C ALA A 13 -11.06 0.18 20.50
N GLU A 14 -11.74 0.93 21.37
CA GLU A 14 -12.73 0.37 22.30
C GLU A 14 -13.92 -0.26 21.55
N HIS A 15 -14.41 0.41 20.50
CA HIS A 15 -15.55 -0.09 19.75
C HIS A 15 -15.23 -1.41 18.99
N VAL A 16 -14.06 -1.48 18.35
CA VAL A 16 -13.69 -2.64 17.53
C VAL A 16 -13.10 -3.76 18.37
N GLY A 17 -12.22 -3.43 19.32
CA GLY A 17 -11.51 -4.40 20.15
C GLY A 17 -12.28 -4.81 21.42
N GLY A 18 -13.31 -4.05 21.82
CA GLY A 18 -13.96 -4.20 23.12
C GLY A 18 -13.14 -3.57 24.25
N THR A 19 -11.81 -3.63 24.18
CA THR A 19 -10.86 -2.89 25.02
C THR A 19 -9.72 -2.36 24.14
N VAL A 20 -9.00 -1.34 24.65
CA VAL A 20 -7.84 -0.76 23.97
C VAL A 20 -6.73 -1.80 23.83
N GLU A 21 -6.47 -2.58 24.88
CA GLU A 21 -5.43 -3.61 24.91
C GLU A 21 -5.68 -4.70 23.85
N ASN A 22 -6.95 -5.15 23.74
CA ASN A 22 -7.31 -6.14 22.71
C ASN A 22 -7.16 -5.56 21.30
N PHE A 23 -7.53 -4.29 21.10
CA PHE A 23 -7.33 -3.64 19.80
C PHE A 23 -5.85 -3.50 19.43
N VAL A 24 -4.99 -3.15 20.39
CA VAL A 24 -3.55 -3.09 20.20
C VAL A 24 -2.97 -4.47 19.83
N GLN A 25 -3.47 -5.53 20.48
CA GLN A 25 -3.09 -6.90 20.07
C GLN A 25 -3.52 -7.18 18.62
N MET A 26 -4.76 -6.82 18.22
CA MET A 26 -5.22 -6.96 16.83
C MET A 26 -4.36 -6.16 15.85
N MET A 27 -3.85 -4.97 16.22
CA MET A 27 -2.92 -4.19 15.40
C MET A 27 -1.60 -4.94 15.18
N ASN A 28 -1.05 -5.52 16.25
CA ASN A 28 0.21 -6.29 16.17
C ASN A 28 0.04 -7.58 15.37
N ASP A 29 -1.07 -8.30 15.56
CA ASP A 29 -1.39 -9.51 14.80
C ASP A 29 -1.53 -9.19 13.31
N LYS A 30 -2.21 -8.09 12.97
CA LYS A 30 -2.34 -7.63 11.58
C LYS A 30 -1.00 -7.21 10.97
N ALA A 31 -0.14 -6.53 11.72
CA ALA A 31 1.20 -6.19 11.26
C ALA A 31 2.02 -7.46 10.96
N ALA A 32 1.97 -8.46 11.83
CA ALA A 32 2.63 -9.75 11.61
C ALA A 32 2.07 -10.49 10.37
N GLU A 33 0.75 -10.53 10.21
CA GLU A 33 0.07 -11.10 9.02
C GLU A 33 0.54 -10.44 7.71
N LEU A 34 0.79 -9.13 7.76
CA LEU A 34 1.29 -8.37 6.60
C LEU A 34 2.80 -8.53 6.36
N GLY A 35 3.49 -9.31 7.18
CA GLY A 35 4.93 -9.55 7.06
C GLY A 35 5.81 -8.47 7.70
N CYS A 36 5.26 -7.61 8.56
CA CYS A 36 6.04 -6.63 9.32
C CYS A 36 6.88 -7.33 10.38
N VAL A 37 8.19 -7.14 10.32
CA VAL A 37 9.14 -7.79 11.27
C VAL A 37 9.82 -6.81 12.22
N ASN A 38 9.68 -5.49 11.96
CA ASN A 38 10.28 -4.41 12.76
C ASN A 38 9.20 -3.44 13.26
N THR A 39 8.02 -3.96 13.61
CA THR A 39 6.89 -3.14 14.05
C THR A 39 6.29 -3.71 15.31
N HIS A 40 6.04 -2.83 16.28
CA HIS A 40 5.28 -3.14 17.48
C HIS A 40 4.49 -1.91 17.92
N PHE A 41 3.20 -2.09 18.11
CA PHE A 41 2.28 -1.07 18.62
C PHE A 41 1.96 -1.35 20.08
N ASN A 42 1.95 -0.28 20.92
CA ASN A 42 1.47 -0.36 22.30
C ASN A 42 0.27 0.58 22.58
N ASN A 43 -0.14 1.36 21.57
CA ASN A 43 -1.34 2.18 21.63
C ASN A 43 -1.91 2.44 20.21
N PRO A 44 -3.17 2.90 20.08
CA PRO A 44 -3.81 3.12 18.79
C PRO A 44 -3.52 4.48 18.15
N HIS A 45 -2.87 5.41 18.83
CA HIS A 45 -2.72 6.81 18.40
C HIS A 45 -1.29 7.24 18.08
N GLY A 46 -0.27 6.50 18.50
CA GLY A 46 1.12 6.74 18.15
C GLY A 46 1.88 7.72 19.05
N LEU A 47 1.30 8.20 20.14
CA LEU A 47 2.07 8.98 21.11
C LEU A 47 2.98 8.09 21.93
N SER A 48 4.20 8.56 22.19
CA SER A 48 5.15 7.91 23.08
C SER A 48 4.80 8.32 24.51
N GLU A 49 4.16 7.43 25.27
CA GLU A 49 3.74 7.68 26.64
C GLU A 49 4.39 6.70 27.61
N GLY A 50 4.87 7.21 28.75
CA GLY A 50 5.35 6.41 29.86
C GLY A 50 6.69 5.68 29.60
N GLU A 51 6.97 4.72 30.50
CA GLU A 51 8.20 3.91 30.47
C GLU A 51 8.26 2.96 29.26
N ASP A 52 7.12 2.62 28.68
CA ASP A 52 6.97 1.71 27.54
C ASP A 52 7.05 2.39 26.17
N ALA A 53 7.42 3.68 26.12
CA ALA A 53 7.55 4.44 24.86
C ALA A 53 8.51 3.78 23.86
N THR A 54 9.51 3.05 24.33
CA THR A 54 10.46 2.32 23.50
C THR A 54 9.88 1.07 22.82
N LEU A 55 8.71 0.61 23.29
CA LEU A 55 8.00 -0.53 22.73
C LEU A 55 7.05 -0.15 21.58
N HIS A 56 6.93 1.13 21.26
CA HIS A 56 6.12 1.63 20.14
C HIS A 56 7.02 2.05 18.99
N TYR A 57 7.27 1.13 18.06
CA TYR A 57 8.21 1.35 16.96
C TYR A 57 7.73 0.72 15.65
N THR A 58 8.29 1.22 14.56
CA THR A 58 8.14 0.67 13.22
C THR A 58 9.32 1.11 12.35
N CYS A 59 9.36 0.66 11.08
CA CYS A 59 10.28 1.14 10.06
C CYS A 59 9.53 1.56 8.79
N CYS A 60 10.20 2.26 7.88
CA CYS A 60 9.59 2.72 6.63
C CYS A 60 9.02 1.58 5.80
N TYR A 61 9.71 0.45 5.72
CA TYR A 61 9.27 -0.70 4.94
C TYR A 61 7.99 -1.33 5.50
N ASP A 62 7.97 -1.62 6.80
CA ASP A 62 6.79 -2.21 7.45
C ASP A 62 5.58 -1.26 7.37
N MET A 63 5.81 0.04 7.58
CA MET A 63 4.74 1.02 7.42
C MET A 63 4.24 1.10 5.98
N ALA A 64 5.08 0.90 4.97
CA ALA A 64 4.65 0.80 3.57
C ALA A 64 3.79 -0.45 3.33
N LEU A 65 4.09 -1.59 3.95
CA LEU A 65 3.25 -2.80 3.89
C LEU A 65 1.86 -2.54 4.50
N ILE A 66 1.81 -1.92 5.68
CA ILE A 66 0.55 -1.53 6.34
C ILE A 66 -0.23 -0.54 5.47
N ALA A 67 0.45 0.47 4.92
CA ALA A 67 -0.16 1.47 4.05
C ALA A 67 -0.70 0.84 2.76
N LYS A 68 0.01 -0.11 2.16
CA LYS A 68 -0.44 -0.88 0.98
C LYS A 68 -1.73 -1.64 1.27
N ALA A 69 -1.80 -2.33 2.41
CA ALA A 69 -3.00 -3.05 2.81
C ALA A 69 -4.18 -2.09 3.07
N ALA A 70 -3.94 -0.98 3.76
CA ALA A 70 -4.96 0.03 4.03
C ALA A 70 -5.49 0.68 2.74
N TYR A 71 -4.62 0.92 1.76
CA TYR A 71 -4.98 1.54 0.48
C TYR A 71 -5.93 0.70 -0.38
N GLN A 72 -6.02 -0.62 -0.15
CA GLN A 72 -7.03 -1.48 -0.81
C GLN A 72 -8.46 -1.14 -0.37
N ASN A 73 -8.63 -0.51 0.79
CA ASN A 73 -9.95 -0.12 1.30
C ASN A 73 -10.39 1.24 0.73
N GLU A 74 -11.48 1.26 -0.03
CA GLU A 74 -12.01 2.48 -0.67
C GLU A 74 -12.43 3.55 0.35
N THR A 75 -13.00 3.15 1.48
CA THR A 75 -13.36 4.08 2.55
C THR A 75 -12.13 4.75 3.16
N PHE A 76 -11.05 3.99 3.35
CA PHE A 76 -9.78 4.54 3.80
C PHE A 76 -9.23 5.57 2.81
N ARG A 77 -9.21 5.26 1.51
CA ARG A 77 -8.80 6.20 0.46
C ARG A 77 -9.63 7.48 0.49
N ALA A 78 -10.95 7.35 0.52
CA ALA A 78 -11.86 8.49 0.57
C ALA A 78 -11.62 9.39 1.78
N ILE A 79 -11.42 8.81 2.98
CA ILE A 79 -11.17 9.57 4.20
C ILE A 79 -9.82 10.29 4.15
N THR A 80 -8.76 9.62 3.70
CA THR A 80 -7.40 10.20 3.66
C THR A 80 -7.25 11.27 2.58
N ALA A 81 -8.05 11.21 1.52
CA ALA A 81 -8.12 12.20 0.44
C ALA A 81 -8.98 13.43 0.78
N THR A 82 -9.82 13.33 1.82
CA THR A 82 -10.72 14.43 2.21
C THR A 82 -9.93 15.64 2.70
N LYS A 83 -10.09 16.78 2.03
CA LYS A 83 -9.37 18.04 2.32
C LYS A 83 -9.96 18.78 3.52
N THR A 84 -11.28 18.92 3.54
CA THR A 84 -12.03 19.58 4.61
C THR A 84 -13.31 18.83 4.90
N TYR A 85 -13.79 18.91 6.14
CA TYR A 85 -15.06 18.32 6.53
C TYR A 85 -15.75 19.21 7.55
N GLN A 86 -17.08 19.23 7.57
CA GLN A 86 -17.89 19.95 8.54
C GLN A 86 -18.70 18.97 9.36
N ILE A 87 -18.50 18.99 10.68
CA ILE A 87 -19.34 18.25 11.60
C ILE A 87 -20.52 19.17 11.95
N PRO A 88 -21.77 18.75 11.69
CA PRO A 88 -22.94 19.54 12.06
C PRO A 88 -23.07 19.67 13.59
N PRO A 89 -23.86 20.61 14.07
CA PRO A 89 -24.17 20.72 15.50
C PRO A 89 -24.64 19.37 16.08
N THR A 90 -24.27 19.12 17.32
CA THR A 90 -24.65 17.92 18.07
C THR A 90 -25.42 18.31 19.33
N ASN A 91 -25.91 17.34 20.08
CA ASN A 91 -26.56 17.59 21.39
C ASN A 91 -25.59 18.07 22.49
N LYS A 92 -24.29 18.11 22.20
CA LYS A 92 -23.21 18.52 23.13
C LYS A 92 -22.44 19.74 22.65
N HIS A 93 -22.57 20.07 21.37
CA HIS A 93 -21.89 21.19 20.73
C HIS A 93 -22.83 21.78 19.68
N ASP A 94 -23.24 23.01 19.86
CA ASP A 94 -24.28 23.69 19.08
C ASP A 94 -23.73 24.45 17.86
N GLU A 95 -22.42 24.48 17.69
CA GLU A 95 -21.77 25.09 16.54
C GLU A 95 -21.28 24.03 15.51
N ILE A 96 -21.08 24.46 14.26
CA ILE A 96 -20.44 23.65 13.23
C ILE A 96 -18.95 23.57 13.53
N THR A 97 -18.40 22.34 13.57
CA THR A 97 -16.96 22.13 13.68
C THR A 97 -16.35 21.95 12.30
N TYR A 98 -15.40 22.80 11.96
CA TYR A 98 -14.67 22.75 10.68
C TYR A 98 -13.36 21.98 10.86
N LEU A 99 -13.22 20.86 10.12
CA LEU A 99 -12.03 20.05 10.12
C LEU A 99 -11.21 20.32 8.86
N GLN A 100 -9.89 20.31 8.98
CA GLN A 100 -8.96 20.50 7.87
C GLN A 100 -7.91 19.40 7.88
N ASN A 101 -7.59 18.88 6.69
CA ASN A 101 -6.55 17.88 6.58
C ASN A 101 -5.18 18.52 6.75
N HIS A 102 -4.37 17.96 7.64
CA HIS A 102 -3.02 18.45 7.92
C HIS A 102 -1.99 18.02 6.86
N ASN A 103 -2.38 17.22 5.86
CA ASN A 103 -1.50 16.85 4.77
C ASN A 103 -1.36 17.99 3.76
N GLU A 104 -0.27 18.73 3.85
CA GLU A 104 0.03 19.88 2.98
C GLU A 104 0.24 19.50 1.49
N MET A 105 0.38 18.21 1.19
CA MET A 105 0.51 17.77 -0.20
C MET A 105 -0.85 17.67 -0.92
N ILE A 106 -1.98 17.63 -0.18
CA ILE A 106 -3.33 17.63 -0.75
C ILE A 106 -4.13 18.88 -0.42
N HIS A 107 -3.78 19.58 0.65
CA HIS A 107 -4.55 20.71 1.17
C HIS A 107 -3.63 21.84 1.66
N ALA A 108 -3.90 23.06 1.20
CA ALA A 108 -3.19 24.26 1.63
C ALA A 108 -3.59 24.67 3.06
N PHE A 109 -3.04 24.00 4.07
CA PHE A 109 -3.42 24.21 5.47
C PHE A 109 -2.65 25.38 6.11
N LYS A 110 -1.33 25.23 6.28
CA LYS A 110 -0.48 26.25 6.96
C LYS A 110 0.49 26.94 5.98
N THR A 111 0.91 26.25 4.94
CA THR A 111 1.97 26.70 4.04
C THR A 111 1.46 27.40 2.78
N ARG A 112 0.16 27.74 2.73
CA ARG A 112 -0.49 28.40 1.59
C ARG A 112 -0.31 27.64 0.26
N GLY A 113 -0.17 26.33 0.32
CA GLY A 113 -0.08 25.48 -0.86
C GLY A 113 1.34 25.29 -1.41
N GLN A 114 2.38 25.68 -0.68
CA GLN A 114 3.77 25.53 -1.11
C GLN A 114 4.15 24.07 -1.42
N TYR A 115 3.53 23.10 -0.74
CA TYR A 115 3.83 21.66 -0.87
C TYR A 115 2.72 20.87 -1.56
N LEU A 116 1.72 21.55 -2.15
CA LEU A 116 0.72 20.86 -2.95
C LEU A 116 1.39 20.07 -4.07
N TYR A 117 1.00 18.81 -4.19
CA TYR A 117 1.51 17.92 -5.21
C TYR A 117 0.34 17.31 -5.98
N GLU A 118 0.26 17.60 -7.28
CA GLU A 118 -0.91 17.29 -8.11
C GLU A 118 -1.29 15.81 -8.13
N TYR A 119 -0.29 14.92 -8.02
CA TYR A 119 -0.51 13.47 -8.02
C TYR A 119 -0.78 12.89 -6.63
N CYS A 120 -0.64 13.67 -5.54
CA CYS A 120 -0.91 13.16 -4.20
C CYS A 120 -2.41 12.99 -3.98
N VAL A 121 -2.82 11.76 -3.66
CA VAL A 121 -4.23 11.38 -3.50
C VAL A 121 -4.63 11.13 -2.05
N GLY A 122 -3.73 11.27 -1.10
CA GLY A 122 -4.05 11.10 0.32
C GLY A 122 -2.84 10.83 1.19
N GLY A 123 -3.08 10.59 2.46
CA GLY A 123 -2.02 10.27 3.40
C GLY A 123 -2.35 10.58 4.85
N LYS A 124 -1.33 10.41 5.71
CA LYS A 124 -1.41 10.73 7.15
C LYS A 124 -0.09 11.28 7.64
N THR A 125 -0.18 12.39 8.36
CA THR A 125 0.92 13.02 9.07
C THR A 125 1.06 12.46 10.47
N GLY A 126 2.26 12.48 11.02
CA GLY A 126 2.53 12.22 12.43
C GLY A 126 3.65 13.12 12.95
N TYR A 127 3.59 13.39 14.26
CA TYR A 127 4.64 14.09 14.96
C TYR A 127 4.65 13.69 16.44
N THR A 128 5.82 13.36 16.93
CA THR A 128 6.13 13.31 18.36
C THR A 128 7.52 13.90 18.55
N THR A 129 7.86 14.33 19.78
CA THR A 129 9.22 14.83 20.06
C THR A 129 10.30 13.77 19.80
N ALA A 130 9.99 12.50 20.02
CA ALA A 130 10.92 11.39 19.80
C ALA A 130 11.05 11.00 18.32
N ALA A 131 9.92 10.99 17.59
CA ALA A 131 9.85 10.54 16.20
C ALA A 131 10.10 11.67 15.17
N ASN A 132 10.12 12.93 15.60
CA ASN A 132 10.07 14.09 14.71
C ASN A 132 8.88 14.01 13.73
N SER A 133 8.95 14.66 12.57
CA SER A 133 7.89 14.58 11.58
C SER A 133 7.93 13.26 10.84
N THR A 134 6.76 12.64 10.73
CA THR A 134 6.52 11.42 9.95
C THR A 134 5.41 11.67 8.94
N LEU A 135 5.47 10.99 7.81
CA LEU A 135 4.48 11.12 6.75
C LEU A 135 4.35 9.83 5.98
N VAL A 136 3.13 9.38 5.79
CA VAL A 136 2.77 8.37 4.80
C VAL A 136 1.87 9.01 3.77
N THR A 137 2.22 8.94 2.50
CA THR A 137 1.42 9.50 1.40
C THR A 137 1.27 8.51 0.27
N PHE A 138 0.23 8.74 -0.52
CA PHE A 138 -0.09 7.99 -1.74
C PHE A 138 -0.11 8.97 -2.91
N ALA A 139 0.50 8.58 -4.01
CA ALA A 139 0.45 9.34 -5.25
C ALA A 139 0.14 8.45 -6.44
N GLU A 140 -0.68 8.93 -7.36
CA GLU A 140 -1.11 8.20 -8.55
C GLU A 140 -0.79 9.00 -9.81
N LYS A 141 -0.14 8.35 -10.75
CA LYS A 141 0.18 8.90 -12.07
C LYS A 141 0.39 7.78 -13.08
N ASP A 142 -0.17 7.89 -14.27
CA ASP A 142 0.03 6.97 -15.40
C ASP A 142 -0.18 5.49 -15.01
N ASP A 143 -1.30 5.18 -14.34
CA ASP A 143 -1.67 3.87 -13.79
C ASP A 143 -0.74 3.32 -12.69
N MET A 144 0.29 4.06 -12.30
CA MET A 144 1.18 3.72 -11.21
C MET A 144 0.75 4.39 -9.90
N THR A 145 0.56 3.58 -8.86
CA THR A 145 0.36 4.06 -7.49
C THR A 145 1.66 3.89 -6.70
N LEU A 146 2.16 4.97 -6.13
CA LEU A 146 3.33 4.97 -5.25
C LEU A 146 2.94 5.28 -3.82
N ILE A 147 3.58 4.58 -2.89
CA ILE A 147 3.48 4.84 -1.44
C ILE A 147 4.82 5.41 -0.98
N CYS A 148 4.80 6.57 -0.38
CA CYS A 148 5.98 7.18 0.21
C CYS A 148 5.85 7.22 1.73
N VAL A 149 6.88 6.75 2.43
CA VAL A 149 6.97 6.78 3.89
C VAL A 149 8.22 7.55 4.30
N ILE A 150 8.02 8.64 4.99
CA ILE A 150 9.09 9.45 5.58
C ILE A 150 9.00 9.34 7.11
N MET A 151 10.13 9.08 7.74
CA MET A 151 10.24 9.01 9.19
C MET A 151 11.41 9.88 9.68
N ASN A 152 11.27 10.38 10.90
CA ASN A 152 12.32 11.16 11.59
C ASN A 152 12.81 12.39 10.80
N ALA A 153 11.90 13.07 10.11
CA ALA A 153 12.24 14.23 9.31
C ALA A 153 12.20 15.52 10.13
N GLN A 154 13.16 16.41 9.87
CA GLN A 154 13.05 17.79 10.33
C GLN A 154 12.11 18.56 9.39
N SER A 155 11.01 19.09 9.93
CA SER A 155 10.06 19.86 9.10
C SER A 155 10.78 21.05 8.43
N PRO A 156 10.56 21.28 7.11
CA PRO A 156 9.53 20.72 6.24
C PRO A 156 9.99 19.53 5.37
N ALA A 157 11.09 18.85 5.70
CA ALA A 157 11.67 17.81 4.85
C ALA A 157 10.69 16.66 4.51
N GLN A 158 9.72 16.33 5.40
CA GLN A 158 8.73 15.32 5.10
C GLN A 158 7.94 15.59 3.81
N TRP A 159 7.74 16.86 3.45
CA TRP A 159 7.05 17.27 2.22
C TRP A 159 7.99 17.28 1.02
N THR A 160 9.14 17.94 1.16
CA THR A 160 10.10 18.11 0.06
C THR A 160 10.70 16.79 -0.39
N ASP A 161 11.00 15.90 0.56
CA ASP A 161 11.56 14.59 0.26
C ASP A 161 10.52 13.67 -0.38
N SER A 162 9.26 13.71 0.08
CA SER A 162 8.19 12.97 -0.58
C SER A 162 7.99 13.41 -2.03
N ILE A 163 7.95 14.73 -2.29
CA ILE A 163 7.83 15.27 -3.66
C ILE A 163 9.02 14.84 -4.52
N ALA A 164 10.25 14.95 -3.98
CA ALA A 164 11.46 14.58 -4.71
C ALA A 164 11.46 13.08 -5.06
N LEU A 165 11.06 12.20 -4.12
CA LEU A 165 10.97 10.76 -4.36
C LEU A 165 9.90 10.44 -5.40
N TYR A 166 8.70 11.02 -5.31
CA TYR A 166 7.65 10.82 -6.31
C TYR A 166 8.09 11.25 -7.70
N ASN A 167 8.65 12.45 -7.83
CA ASN A 167 9.16 12.92 -9.12
C ASN A 167 10.20 11.96 -9.68
N TYR A 168 11.18 11.55 -8.85
CA TYR A 168 12.21 10.62 -9.28
C TYR A 168 11.64 9.30 -9.80
N TYR A 169 10.70 8.67 -9.06
CA TYR A 169 10.16 7.38 -9.45
C TYR A 169 9.21 7.49 -10.65
N PHE A 170 8.33 8.49 -10.71
CA PHE A 170 7.47 8.71 -11.86
C PHE A 170 8.23 9.12 -13.14
N GLU A 171 9.36 9.77 -13.01
CA GLU A 171 10.19 10.16 -14.16
C GLU A 171 11.04 9.01 -14.68
N ASN A 172 11.52 8.12 -13.81
CA ASN A 172 12.53 7.14 -14.15
C ASN A 172 12.03 5.70 -14.26
N PHE A 173 10.81 5.40 -13.81
CA PHE A 173 10.26 4.04 -13.81
C PHE A 173 8.93 3.98 -14.57
N SER A 174 8.62 2.80 -15.10
CA SER A 174 7.36 2.46 -15.74
C SER A 174 6.76 1.20 -15.16
N LEU A 175 5.42 1.16 -15.12
CA LEU A 175 4.66 -0.03 -14.77
C LEU A 175 4.36 -0.80 -16.06
N TYR A 176 4.66 -2.10 -16.07
CA TYR A 176 4.32 -3.01 -17.17
C TYR A 176 3.31 -4.04 -16.68
N ASN A 177 2.18 -4.11 -17.35
CA ASN A 177 1.21 -5.17 -17.09
C ASN A 177 1.73 -6.49 -17.66
N VAL A 178 1.83 -7.52 -16.81
CA VAL A 178 2.42 -8.81 -17.20
C VAL A 178 1.59 -9.50 -18.26
N ALA A 179 0.26 -9.55 -18.11
CA ALA A 179 -0.63 -10.21 -19.06
C ALA A 179 -0.60 -9.60 -20.47
N GLN A 180 -0.23 -8.31 -20.58
CA GLN A 180 -0.16 -7.62 -21.86
C GLN A 180 1.22 -7.73 -22.54
N ASN A 181 2.27 -7.97 -21.78
CA ASN A 181 3.66 -7.92 -22.27
C ASN A 181 4.35 -9.29 -22.28
N GLU A 182 3.84 -10.28 -21.52
CA GLU A 182 4.47 -11.59 -21.44
C GLU A 182 4.01 -12.49 -22.59
N THR A 183 4.93 -12.79 -23.48
CA THR A 183 4.70 -13.68 -24.63
C THR A 183 5.44 -15.03 -24.53
N ARG A 184 6.44 -15.10 -23.64
CA ARG A 184 7.30 -16.30 -23.49
C ARG A 184 6.53 -17.50 -22.94
N LEU A 185 5.46 -17.26 -22.18
CA LEU A 185 4.58 -18.31 -21.67
C LEU A 185 3.83 -19.00 -22.82
N GLU A 186 3.23 -18.24 -23.73
CA GLU A 186 2.46 -18.74 -24.86
C GLU A 186 3.36 -19.40 -25.92
N ASN A 187 4.55 -18.85 -26.11
CA ASN A 187 5.53 -19.36 -27.08
C ASN A 187 6.30 -20.60 -26.59
N GLY A 188 6.10 -21.02 -25.33
CA GLY A 188 6.82 -22.16 -24.74
C GLY A 188 8.30 -21.87 -24.44
N GLU A 189 8.67 -20.59 -24.36
CA GLU A 189 10.04 -20.14 -24.05
C GLU A 189 10.28 -20.04 -22.54
N MET A 190 9.21 -20.13 -21.74
CA MET A 190 9.28 -20.11 -20.29
C MET A 190 9.23 -21.53 -19.72
N ASP A 191 10.19 -21.88 -18.87
CA ASP A 191 10.14 -23.14 -18.13
C ASP A 191 9.05 -23.08 -17.08
N THR A 192 7.97 -23.78 -17.33
CA THR A 192 6.79 -23.87 -16.46
C THR A 192 6.71 -25.20 -15.72
N GLY A 193 7.74 -26.05 -15.84
CA GLY A 193 7.74 -27.36 -15.19
C GLY A 193 6.57 -28.24 -15.65
N MET A 194 5.64 -28.53 -14.73
CA MET A 194 4.49 -29.41 -15.03
C MET A 194 3.23 -28.66 -15.51
N LEU A 195 3.23 -27.34 -15.53
CA LEU A 195 2.06 -26.58 -15.96
C LEU A 195 1.91 -26.64 -17.48
N ASN A 196 0.79 -27.18 -17.94
CA ASN A 196 0.42 -27.09 -19.34
C ASN A 196 -0.09 -25.69 -19.65
N THR A 197 0.70 -24.92 -20.40
CA THR A 197 0.40 -23.51 -20.75
C THR A 197 -0.54 -23.34 -21.92
N ASN A 198 -1.27 -24.42 -22.32
CA ASN A 198 -2.32 -24.27 -23.31
C ASN A 198 -3.33 -23.20 -22.87
N SER A 199 -3.38 -22.11 -23.61
CA SER A 199 -4.16 -20.90 -23.32
C SER A 199 -5.67 -21.13 -23.11
N SER A 200 -6.19 -22.32 -23.49
CA SER A 200 -7.59 -22.67 -23.24
C SER A 200 -7.92 -22.86 -21.76
N PHE A 201 -6.96 -23.21 -20.93
CA PHE A 201 -7.19 -23.56 -19.51
C PHE A 201 -6.53 -22.64 -18.52
N VAL A 202 -5.50 -21.89 -18.93
CA VAL A 202 -4.72 -21.02 -18.06
C VAL A 202 -4.56 -19.64 -18.68
N LYS A 203 -4.50 -18.62 -17.83
CA LYS A 203 -4.18 -17.25 -18.22
C LYS A 203 -3.36 -16.58 -17.16
N ILE A 204 -2.62 -15.54 -17.54
CA ILE A 204 -1.98 -14.64 -16.60
C ILE A 204 -3.04 -13.71 -16.01
N ASP A 205 -3.04 -13.53 -14.69
CA ASP A 205 -3.94 -12.59 -14.03
C ASP A 205 -3.66 -11.15 -14.53
N PRO A 206 -4.68 -10.44 -15.06
CA PRO A 206 -4.52 -9.08 -15.55
C PRO A 206 -4.15 -8.06 -14.47
N ALA A 207 -4.26 -8.39 -13.18
CA ALA A 207 -3.83 -7.54 -12.08
C ALA A 207 -2.30 -7.55 -11.86
N GLY A 208 -1.57 -8.54 -12.45
CA GLY A 208 -0.13 -8.68 -12.27
C GLY A 208 0.67 -7.62 -13.00
N ASN A 209 1.64 -7.03 -12.31
CA ASN A 209 2.48 -5.96 -12.84
C ASN A 209 3.94 -6.10 -12.38
N ILE A 210 4.86 -5.54 -13.16
CA ILE A 210 6.25 -5.31 -12.78
C ILE A 210 6.63 -3.85 -12.99
N VAL A 211 7.61 -3.38 -12.21
CA VAL A 211 8.16 -2.02 -12.32
C VAL A 211 9.59 -2.09 -12.82
N LEU A 212 9.87 -1.41 -13.91
CA LEU A 212 11.22 -1.35 -14.50
C LEU A 212 11.67 0.11 -14.69
N PRO A 213 12.98 0.38 -14.72
CA PRO A 213 13.48 1.65 -15.22
C PRO A 213 12.96 1.89 -16.65
N LYS A 214 12.63 3.14 -16.99
CA LYS A 214 12.18 3.52 -18.35
C LYS A 214 13.20 3.22 -19.46
N SER A 215 14.47 3.02 -19.08
CA SER A 215 15.53 2.64 -20.01
C SER A 215 15.57 1.14 -20.29
N ALA A 216 14.77 0.32 -19.60
CA ALA A 216 14.74 -1.12 -19.74
C ALA A 216 13.47 -1.57 -20.47
N GLU A 217 13.61 -2.64 -21.26
CA GLU A 217 12.48 -3.29 -21.93
C GLU A 217 11.93 -4.43 -21.04
N PHE A 218 10.64 -4.75 -21.18
CA PHE A 218 9.99 -5.83 -20.42
C PHE A 218 10.73 -7.18 -20.58
N SER A 219 11.24 -7.45 -21.79
CA SER A 219 11.98 -8.69 -22.12
C SER A 219 13.28 -8.86 -21.34
N GLU A 220 13.86 -7.80 -20.79
CA GLU A 220 15.09 -7.85 -19.99
C GLU A 220 14.83 -8.36 -18.55
N ALA A 221 13.58 -8.34 -18.09
CA ALA A 221 13.22 -8.93 -16.82
C ALA A 221 13.16 -10.45 -16.91
N ALA A 222 13.92 -11.12 -16.05
CA ALA A 222 14.01 -12.58 -16.04
C ALA A 222 12.83 -13.19 -15.27
N PRO A 223 11.95 -13.99 -15.92
CA PRO A 223 10.85 -14.65 -15.26
C PRO A 223 11.28 -15.93 -14.54
N ALA A 224 10.62 -16.25 -13.45
CA ALA A 224 10.69 -17.53 -12.77
C ALA A 224 9.28 -17.96 -12.34
N VAL A 225 8.89 -19.19 -12.66
CA VAL A 225 7.61 -19.76 -12.24
C VAL A 225 7.80 -20.46 -10.91
N SER A 226 6.90 -20.19 -9.96
CA SER A 226 6.82 -20.86 -8.66
C SER A 226 5.43 -21.42 -8.45
N TYR A 227 5.36 -22.51 -7.70
CA TYR A 227 4.12 -23.16 -7.27
C TYR A 227 3.82 -22.93 -5.78
N ASP A 228 4.52 -21.98 -5.17
CA ASP A 228 4.24 -21.54 -3.82
C ASP A 228 2.95 -20.70 -3.79
N ASN A 229 2.20 -20.78 -2.70
CA ASN A 229 0.96 -20.02 -2.49
C ASN A 229 -0.11 -20.24 -3.56
N THR A 230 -0.25 -21.46 -4.06
CA THR A 230 -1.33 -21.86 -4.97
C THR A 230 -2.66 -22.04 -4.23
N SER A 231 -3.76 -21.89 -4.97
CA SER A 231 -5.14 -22.13 -4.51
C SER A 231 -5.95 -22.80 -5.64
N ASP A 232 -7.22 -23.04 -5.42
CA ASP A 232 -8.08 -23.61 -6.46
C ASP A 232 -8.13 -22.76 -7.74
N ASP A 233 -7.97 -21.44 -7.60
CA ASP A 233 -7.98 -20.47 -8.71
C ASP A 233 -6.58 -20.06 -9.17
N VAL A 234 -5.57 -20.09 -8.28
CA VAL A 234 -4.17 -19.73 -8.57
C VAL A 234 -3.33 -20.99 -8.74
N LEU A 235 -2.93 -21.27 -9.96
CA LEU A 235 -2.22 -22.49 -10.34
C LEU A 235 -0.71 -22.39 -10.16
N ALA A 236 -0.16 -21.20 -10.39
CA ALA A 236 1.26 -20.88 -10.23
C ALA A 236 1.44 -19.36 -10.14
N ASN A 237 2.67 -18.92 -9.81
CA ASN A 237 3.04 -17.51 -9.78
C ASN A 237 4.24 -17.30 -10.71
N ILE A 238 4.25 -16.19 -11.46
CA ILE A 238 5.43 -15.72 -12.20
C ILE A 238 6.02 -14.57 -11.41
N ARG A 239 7.31 -14.69 -11.04
CA ARG A 239 8.09 -13.60 -10.44
C ARG A 239 9.16 -13.15 -11.40
N TYR A 240 9.42 -11.86 -11.42
CA TYR A 240 10.41 -11.25 -12.31
C TYR A 240 11.52 -10.62 -11.51
N THR A 241 12.74 -10.85 -11.99
CA THR A 241 13.93 -10.17 -11.46
C THR A 241 14.57 -9.32 -12.55
N PHE A 242 15.04 -8.14 -12.18
CA PHE A 242 15.82 -7.25 -13.03
C PHE A 242 17.02 -6.72 -12.23
N ALA A 243 18.22 -6.84 -12.79
CA ALA A 243 19.47 -6.47 -12.12
C ALA A 243 19.62 -7.10 -10.71
N GLY A 244 19.10 -8.32 -10.51
CA GLY A 244 19.16 -9.05 -9.24
C GLY A 244 18.10 -8.65 -8.20
N HIS A 245 17.18 -7.77 -8.55
CA HIS A 245 16.08 -7.33 -7.67
C HIS A 245 14.75 -7.91 -8.14
N ASP A 246 13.87 -8.28 -7.19
CA ASP A 246 12.47 -8.59 -7.48
C ASP A 246 11.77 -7.30 -7.92
N VAL A 247 11.15 -7.35 -9.09
CA VAL A 247 10.46 -6.18 -9.69
C VAL A 247 8.95 -6.37 -9.81
N GLY A 248 8.41 -7.47 -9.29
CA GLY A 248 7.00 -7.80 -9.27
C GLY A 248 6.67 -9.11 -9.97
N GLY A 249 5.41 -9.29 -10.36
CA GLY A 249 4.96 -10.53 -10.99
C GLY A 249 3.46 -10.58 -11.24
N ALA A 250 2.99 -11.79 -11.57
CA ALA A 250 1.59 -12.09 -11.78
C ALA A 250 1.27 -13.52 -11.35
N ASP A 251 0.01 -13.77 -11.08
CA ASP A 251 -0.50 -15.11 -10.88
C ASP A 251 -0.87 -15.75 -12.23
N ILE A 252 -0.68 -17.05 -12.34
CA ILE A 252 -1.25 -17.88 -13.42
C ILE A 252 -2.53 -18.49 -12.85
N VAL A 253 -3.66 -18.12 -13.42
CA VAL A 253 -4.97 -18.52 -12.93
C VAL A 253 -5.72 -19.40 -13.92
N SER A 254 -6.64 -20.22 -13.41
CA SER A 254 -7.55 -21.02 -14.25
C SER A 254 -8.51 -20.10 -15.02
N THR A 255 -8.78 -20.45 -16.28
CA THR A 255 -9.82 -19.79 -17.09
C THR A 255 -11.23 -20.21 -16.68
N GLY A 256 -11.38 -21.23 -15.84
CA GLY A 256 -12.67 -21.84 -15.50
C GLY A 256 -13.29 -22.69 -16.61
N VAL A 257 -12.63 -22.87 -17.73
CA VAL A 257 -13.05 -23.78 -18.80
C VAL A 257 -12.88 -25.22 -18.29
N LYS A 258 -13.96 -25.95 -18.16
CA LYS A 258 -13.92 -27.36 -17.81
C LYS A 258 -13.57 -28.18 -19.05
N ALA A 259 -12.63 -29.11 -18.92
CA ALA A 259 -12.38 -30.09 -19.97
C ALA A 259 -13.70 -30.91 -20.20
N ASP A 260 -14.03 -31.16 -21.47
CA ASP A 260 -15.13 -32.07 -21.79
C ASP A 260 -14.85 -33.43 -21.14
N THR A 261 -15.72 -33.85 -20.24
CA THR A 261 -15.63 -35.20 -19.68
C THR A 261 -16.06 -36.19 -20.76
N PHE A 262 -15.08 -36.86 -21.34
CA PHE A 262 -15.39 -38.02 -22.18
C PHE A 262 -15.97 -39.11 -21.30
N SER A 263 -17.26 -39.41 -21.45
CA SER A 263 -17.82 -40.64 -20.94
C SER A 263 -17.47 -41.75 -21.93
N PHE A 264 -16.73 -42.74 -21.49
CA PHE A 264 -16.63 -44.00 -22.21
C PHE A 264 -17.90 -44.81 -21.90
N ASP A 265 -18.84 -44.86 -22.85
CA ASP A 265 -19.94 -45.83 -22.87
C ASP A 265 -19.44 -47.21 -23.27
#